data_77bc1cf51502f4538f9a7f9077c63061
#
_entry.id   77bc1cf51502f4538f9a7f9077c63061
#
_cell.length_a   1.000
_cell.length_b   1.000
_cell.length_c   1.000
_cell.angle_alpha   90.00
_cell.angle_beta   90.00
_cell.angle_gamma   90.00
#
_symmetry.space_group_name_H-M   'P 1'
#
loop_
_entity.id
_entity.type
_entity.pdbx_description
1 polymer ?
#
loop_
_entity_poly.entity_id
_entity_poly.type
_entity_poly.pdbx_seq_one_letter_code
_entity_poly.pdbx_strand_id
1 'polypeptide(L)'
;MKLIFELGTEGRGLSLMPACDVPEYTLPEERTAPLRLPHVSENELTRHYTALCKRIHGVNDGFYPLGSCTMKYNPKIDEDMAALPGFTQLHPLQPVETAQGALEALHVLGSELGEIFGMDAVTFQPAAGAHGEFTGVLLIKAYHTDRGDAARTKIIVPDSAHGTNPATAAMCGYQVVNIPSAPNGCVDLEALRKVLGEDTAGLMLLSLIHISEPT
;
A
#
# COMPACT_ATOMS: atom_id res chain seq x y z
N MET A 1 7.13 15.45 27.73
CA MET A 1 5.67 15.18 27.72
C MET A 1 5.51 13.81 28.36
N LYS A 2 4.55 13.64 29.27
CA LYS A 2 4.24 12.33 29.86
C LYS A 2 3.64 11.41 28.80
N LEU A 3 3.90 10.10 28.89
CA LEU A 3 3.20 9.10 28.11
C LEU A 3 1.75 9.01 28.58
N ILE A 4 0.85 8.54 27.71
CA ILE A 4 -0.56 8.40 28.08
C ILE A 4 -0.76 7.45 29.27
N PHE A 5 0.10 6.45 29.43
CA PHE A 5 0.11 5.50 30.55
C PHE A 5 0.56 6.11 31.87
N GLU A 6 1.16 7.31 31.82
CA GLU A 6 1.56 8.09 33.00
C GLU A 6 0.52 9.18 33.33
N LEU A 7 -0.51 9.30 32.50
CA LEU A 7 -1.65 10.15 32.70
C LEU A 7 -2.80 9.29 33.20
N GLY A 8 -3.64 9.88 33.95
CA GLY A 8 -4.88 9.23 34.38
C GLY A 8 -4.97 9.04 35.89
N THR A 9 -6.19 8.91 36.29
CA THR A 9 -6.58 8.64 37.67
C THR A 9 -7.65 7.57 37.65
N GLU A 10 -7.52 6.58 38.51
CA GLU A 10 -8.48 5.49 38.60
C GLU A 10 -9.93 6.03 38.69
N GLY A 11 -10.82 5.41 37.92
CA GLY A 11 -12.23 5.82 37.83
C GLY A 11 -12.53 6.95 36.84
N ARG A 12 -11.55 7.55 36.17
CA ARG A 12 -11.75 8.59 35.14
C ARG A 12 -11.97 8.06 33.72
N GLY A 13 -11.81 6.77 33.48
CA GLY A 13 -12.03 6.18 32.18
C GLY A 13 -13.50 6.23 31.80
N LEU A 14 -13.77 6.56 30.52
CA LEU A 14 -15.09 6.44 29.93
C LEU A 14 -15.12 5.10 29.15
N SER A 15 -16.13 4.29 29.39
CA SER A 15 -16.42 3.14 28.57
C SER A 15 -17.53 3.50 27.58
N LEU A 16 -17.17 3.63 26.32
CA LEU A 16 -18.13 3.80 25.22
C LEU A 16 -18.45 2.45 24.55
N MET A 17 -17.90 1.36 25.09
CA MET A 17 -18.21 0.03 24.59
C MET A 17 -19.65 -0.33 24.90
N PRO A 18 -20.42 -0.82 23.94
CA PRO A 18 -21.75 -1.36 24.20
C PRO A 18 -21.64 -2.55 25.15
N ALA A 19 -22.74 -2.85 25.85
CA ALA A 19 -22.82 -4.08 26.63
C ALA A 19 -22.61 -5.30 25.71
N CYS A 20 -21.92 -6.32 26.23
CA CYS A 20 -21.74 -7.57 25.50
C CYS A 20 -23.14 -8.25 25.33
N ASP A 21 -23.55 -8.47 24.11
CA ASP A 21 -24.82 -9.11 23.74
C ASP A 21 -24.66 -10.55 23.25
N VAL A 22 -23.45 -11.09 23.35
CA VAL A 22 -23.13 -12.49 23.01
C VAL A 22 -22.82 -13.28 24.28
N PRO A 23 -23.01 -14.61 24.27
CA PRO A 23 -22.64 -15.44 25.41
C PRO A 23 -21.16 -15.30 25.76
N GLU A 24 -20.86 -15.15 27.04
CA GLU A 24 -19.48 -15.16 27.51
C GLU A 24 -18.87 -16.55 27.34
N TYR A 25 -17.67 -16.60 26.79
CA TYR A 25 -16.89 -17.82 26.62
C TYR A 25 -15.65 -17.74 27.48
N THR A 26 -15.55 -18.63 28.47
CA THR A 26 -14.39 -18.74 29.33
C THR A 26 -13.27 -19.46 28.59
N LEU A 27 -12.12 -18.81 28.45
CA LEU A 27 -10.94 -19.44 27.88
C LEU A 27 -10.26 -20.35 28.88
N PRO A 28 -9.65 -21.49 28.45
CA PRO A 28 -8.90 -22.38 29.34
C PRO A 28 -7.75 -21.68 30.09
N GLU A 29 -7.16 -20.65 29.44
CA GLU A 29 -6.09 -19.83 30.04
C GLU A 29 -6.48 -18.38 29.97
N GLU A 30 -7.08 -17.87 31.04
CA GLU A 30 -7.43 -16.46 31.15
C GLU A 30 -6.36 -15.68 31.88
N ARG A 31 -6.19 -14.43 31.48
CA ARG A 31 -5.34 -13.48 32.20
C ARG A 31 -5.94 -13.21 33.57
N THR A 32 -5.17 -13.47 34.64
CA THR A 32 -5.56 -13.17 36.01
C THR A 32 -5.23 -11.74 36.44
N ALA A 33 -4.23 -11.11 35.78
CA ALA A 33 -3.85 -9.73 36.09
C ALA A 33 -4.71 -8.72 35.31
N PRO A 34 -5.17 -7.63 35.93
CA PRO A 34 -5.95 -6.59 35.26
C PRO A 34 -5.13 -5.92 34.15
N LEU A 35 -5.82 -5.46 33.11
CA LEU A 35 -5.21 -4.65 32.05
C LEU A 35 -4.76 -3.30 32.63
N ARG A 36 -3.51 -2.92 32.35
CA ARG A 36 -2.96 -1.60 32.74
C ARG A 36 -3.31 -0.55 31.69
N LEU A 37 -4.59 -0.35 31.42
CA LEU A 37 -5.04 0.69 30.52
C LEU A 37 -5.09 2.05 31.25
N PRO A 38 -4.77 3.16 30.57
CA PRO A 38 -4.84 4.48 31.19
C PRO A 38 -6.31 4.87 31.43
N HIS A 39 -6.60 5.34 32.64
CA HIS A 39 -7.90 5.91 32.99
C HIS A 39 -7.85 7.42 32.77
N VAL A 40 -8.12 7.86 31.56
CA VAL A 40 -8.08 9.27 31.16
C VAL A 40 -9.46 9.70 30.66
N SER A 41 -9.79 10.97 30.87
CA SER A 41 -10.99 11.56 30.29
C SER A 41 -10.82 11.82 28.79
N GLU A 42 -11.94 12.01 28.09
CA GLU A 42 -11.94 12.32 26.67
C GLU A 42 -11.07 13.55 26.33
N ASN A 43 -11.18 14.61 27.11
CA ASN A 43 -10.41 15.82 26.87
C ASN A 43 -8.91 15.64 27.15
N GLU A 44 -8.52 14.84 28.14
CA GLU A 44 -7.11 14.48 28.36
C GLU A 44 -6.55 13.67 27.22
N LEU A 45 -7.32 12.70 26.71
CA LEU A 45 -6.97 11.89 25.55
C LEU A 45 -6.77 12.77 24.31
N THR A 46 -7.74 13.62 24.01
CA THR A 46 -7.70 14.53 22.86
C THR A 46 -6.51 15.49 22.94
N ARG A 47 -6.30 16.11 24.13
CA ARG A 47 -5.16 17.01 24.32
C ARG A 47 -3.80 16.31 24.19
N HIS A 48 -3.69 15.09 24.68
CA HIS A 48 -2.46 14.30 24.55
C HIS A 48 -2.12 14.05 23.11
N TYR A 49 -3.04 13.52 22.31
CA TYR A 49 -2.79 13.22 20.89
C TYR A 49 -2.66 14.48 20.04
N THR A 50 -3.40 15.55 20.34
CA THR A 50 -3.22 16.84 19.68
C THR A 50 -1.80 17.40 19.94
N ALA A 51 -1.30 17.26 21.17
CA ALA A 51 0.06 17.68 21.49
C ALA A 51 1.13 16.81 20.80
N LEU A 52 0.88 15.52 20.58
CA LEU A 52 1.74 14.65 19.76
C LEU A 52 1.72 15.06 18.30
N CYS A 53 0.54 15.27 17.70
CA CYS A 53 0.39 15.69 16.31
C CYS A 53 1.16 16.98 15.99
N LYS A 54 1.18 17.93 16.93
CA LYS A 54 1.96 19.18 16.79
C LYS A 54 3.47 19.00 16.79
N ARG A 55 3.97 17.81 17.09
CA ARG A 55 5.41 17.50 17.15
C ARG A 55 5.91 16.71 15.94
N ILE A 56 5.00 16.28 15.08
CA ILE A 56 5.32 15.57 13.85
C ILE A 56 5.05 16.46 12.65
N HIS A 57 5.80 16.23 11.59
CA HIS A 57 5.59 16.89 10.30
C HIS A 57 4.73 15.99 9.42
N GLY A 58 3.66 16.54 8.87
CA GLY A 58 2.75 15.86 7.96
C GLY A 58 2.64 16.57 6.63
N VAL A 59 1.97 15.94 5.67
CA VAL A 59 1.74 16.50 4.32
C VAL A 59 0.96 17.81 4.34
N ASN A 60 0.17 18.07 5.39
CA ASN A 60 -0.57 19.32 5.57
C ASN A 60 0.26 20.44 6.21
N ASP A 61 1.43 20.14 6.79
CA ASP A 61 2.30 21.13 7.42
C ASP A 61 3.29 21.74 6.41
N GLY A 62 3.46 21.10 5.25
CA GLY A 62 4.36 21.57 4.21
C GLY A 62 4.84 20.43 3.31
N PHE A 63 5.95 20.67 2.62
CA PHE A 63 6.54 19.66 1.74
C PHE A 63 6.95 18.43 2.53
N TYR A 64 6.50 17.26 2.07
CA TYR A 64 6.79 15.97 2.68
C TYR A 64 7.81 15.21 1.83
N PRO A 65 9.00 14.84 2.37
CA PRO A 65 10.12 14.35 1.57
C PRO A 65 10.00 12.90 1.11
N LEU A 66 9.02 12.14 1.61
CA LEU A 66 8.80 10.74 1.20
C LEU A 66 7.86 10.66 0.00
N GLY A 67 8.29 9.98 -1.04
CA GLY A 67 7.54 9.82 -2.29
C GLY A 67 6.92 8.47 -2.51
N SER A 68 7.33 7.44 -1.76
CA SER A 68 6.71 6.12 -1.80
C SER A 68 5.41 6.11 -1.00
N CYS A 69 4.46 5.30 -1.39
CA CYS A 69 3.15 5.22 -0.74
C CYS A 69 2.34 6.53 -0.84
N THR A 70 1.28 6.63 -0.05
CA THR A 70 0.27 7.72 -0.12
C THR A 70 0.73 8.96 0.67
N MET A 71 1.91 9.50 0.36
CA MET A 71 2.49 10.66 1.08
C MET A 71 2.34 11.98 0.33
N LYS A 72 1.48 12.04 -0.68
CA LYS A 72 1.17 13.27 -1.44
C LYS A 72 0.02 14.01 -0.78
N TYR A 73 -0.03 15.31 -0.99
CA TYR A 73 -1.18 16.09 -0.60
C TYR A 73 -2.42 15.58 -1.35
N ASN A 74 -3.47 15.30 -0.60
CA ASN A 74 -4.77 14.93 -1.15
C ASN A 74 -5.72 16.13 -1.02
N PRO A 75 -6.27 16.68 -2.11
CA PRO A 75 -7.24 17.75 -2.05
C PRO A 75 -8.43 17.40 -1.14
N LYS A 76 -8.86 18.34 -0.32
CA LYS A 76 -9.97 18.08 0.63
C LYS A 76 -11.26 17.70 -0.06
N ILE A 77 -11.49 18.22 -1.28
CA ILE A 77 -12.66 17.87 -2.06
C ILE A 77 -12.70 16.38 -2.43
N ASP A 78 -11.56 15.73 -2.60
CA ASP A 78 -11.53 14.30 -2.93
C ASP A 78 -12.08 13.47 -1.76
N GLU A 79 -11.76 13.85 -0.51
CA GLU A 79 -12.31 13.23 0.69
C GLU A 79 -13.82 13.45 0.80
N ASP A 80 -14.29 14.69 0.52
CA ASP A 80 -15.71 15.03 0.56
C ASP A 80 -16.49 14.23 -0.49
N MET A 81 -15.96 14.09 -1.70
CA MET A 81 -16.57 13.30 -2.77
C MET A 81 -16.57 11.82 -2.43
N ALA A 82 -15.46 11.27 -1.94
CA ALA A 82 -15.38 9.87 -1.52
C ALA A 82 -16.35 9.53 -0.39
N ALA A 83 -16.65 10.49 0.50
CA ALA A 83 -17.57 10.33 1.61
C ALA A 83 -19.06 10.36 1.21
N LEU A 84 -19.41 10.70 -0.03
CA LEU A 84 -20.80 10.72 -0.46
C LEU A 84 -21.49 9.37 -0.27
N PRO A 85 -22.74 9.33 0.21
CA PRO A 85 -23.48 8.09 0.43
C PRO A 85 -23.58 7.19 -0.82
N GLY A 86 -23.63 7.79 -2.01
CA GLY A 86 -23.64 7.07 -3.27
C GLY A 86 -22.39 6.21 -3.52
N PHE A 87 -21.27 6.49 -2.84
CA PHE A 87 -20.06 5.67 -2.88
C PHE A 87 -19.88 4.84 -1.61
N THR A 88 -20.15 5.41 -0.43
CA THR A 88 -19.86 4.74 0.85
C THR A 88 -20.90 3.71 1.27
N GLN A 89 -22.13 3.77 0.74
CA GLN A 89 -23.22 2.85 1.07
C GLN A 89 -23.45 1.77 0.00
N LEU A 90 -22.46 1.52 -0.85
CA LEU A 90 -22.51 0.44 -1.83
C LEU A 90 -22.02 -0.88 -1.19
N HIS A 91 -22.68 -1.96 -1.52
CA HIS A 91 -22.23 -3.30 -1.15
C HIS A 91 -21.65 -4.01 -2.39
N PRO A 92 -20.50 -4.70 -2.28
CA PRO A 92 -19.84 -5.35 -3.43
C PRO A 92 -20.71 -6.40 -4.15
N LEU A 93 -21.66 -7.00 -3.45
CA LEU A 93 -22.56 -8.03 -3.99
C LEU A 93 -23.99 -7.53 -4.26
N GLN A 94 -24.22 -6.20 -4.22
CA GLN A 94 -25.54 -5.68 -4.62
C GLN A 94 -25.76 -5.83 -6.12
N PRO A 95 -27.03 -5.84 -6.60
CA PRO A 95 -27.30 -5.91 -8.03
C PRO A 95 -26.60 -4.81 -8.81
N VAL A 96 -25.96 -5.19 -9.91
CA VAL A 96 -25.10 -4.29 -10.70
C VAL A 96 -25.82 -3.08 -11.24
N GLU A 97 -27.11 -3.22 -11.55
CA GLU A 97 -27.97 -2.12 -12.00
C GLU A 97 -28.14 -1.01 -10.95
N THR A 98 -27.87 -1.30 -9.68
CA THR A 98 -27.95 -0.33 -8.58
C THR A 98 -26.62 0.39 -8.32
N ALA A 99 -25.55 -0.02 -8.99
CA ALA A 99 -24.18 0.51 -8.79
C ALA A 99 -23.64 1.24 -10.04
N GLN A 100 -24.50 1.59 -11.00
CA GLN A 100 -24.08 2.11 -12.30
C GLN A 100 -23.22 3.37 -12.22
N GLY A 101 -23.54 4.32 -11.34
CA GLY A 101 -22.73 5.55 -11.17
C GLY A 101 -21.30 5.28 -10.68
N ALA A 102 -21.12 4.34 -9.78
CA ALA A 102 -19.77 3.95 -9.33
C ALA A 102 -19.00 3.21 -10.42
N LEU A 103 -19.66 2.37 -11.21
CA LEU A 103 -19.05 1.69 -12.35
C LEU A 103 -18.68 2.69 -13.47
N GLU A 104 -19.51 3.70 -13.72
CA GLU A 104 -19.21 4.77 -14.67
C GLU A 104 -17.99 5.58 -14.24
N ALA A 105 -17.88 5.94 -12.94
CA ALA A 105 -16.71 6.62 -12.41
C ALA A 105 -15.43 5.82 -12.62
N LEU A 106 -15.45 4.51 -12.35
CA LEU A 106 -14.33 3.62 -12.61
C LEU A 106 -14.00 3.50 -14.10
N HIS A 107 -15.01 3.41 -14.96
CA HIS A 107 -14.82 3.31 -16.40
C HIS A 107 -14.17 4.57 -16.98
N VAL A 108 -14.68 5.74 -16.61
CA VAL A 108 -14.12 7.05 -17.05
C VAL A 108 -12.69 7.20 -16.59
N LEU A 109 -12.43 6.96 -15.29
CA LEU A 109 -11.07 7.02 -14.73
C LEU A 109 -10.12 6.05 -15.42
N GLY A 110 -10.58 4.82 -15.70
CA GLY A 110 -9.78 3.82 -16.41
C GLY A 110 -9.40 4.24 -17.81
N SER A 111 -10.35 4.87 -18.54
CA SER A 111 -10.11 5.39 -19.89
C SER A 111 -9.11 6.55 -19.88
N GLU A 112 -9.27 7.50 -18.96
CA GLU A 112 -8.37 8.65 -18.81
C GLU A 112 -6.94 8.21 -18.42
N LEU A 113 -6.81 7.29 -17.48
CA LEU A 113 -5.51 6.71 -17.10
C LEU A 113 -4.87 5.94 -18.27
N GLY A 114 -5.67 5.18 -19.02
CA GLY A 114 -5.21 4.48 -20.22
C GLY A 114 -4.61 5.46 -21.23
N GLU A 115 -5.25 6.58 -21.48
CA GLU A 115 -4.74 7.62 -22.37
C GLU A 115 -3.47 8.29 -21.84
N ILE A 116 -3.44 8.67 -20.56
CA ILE A 116 -2.27 9.31 -19.92
C ILE A 116 -1.03 8.41 -19.96
N PHE A 117 -1.20 7.13 -19.69
CA PHE A 117 -0.09 6.17 -19.62
C PHE A 117 0.16 5.39 -20.90
N GLY A 118 -0.64 5.59 -21.94
CA GLY A 118 -0.54 4.87 -23.22
C GLY A 118 -0.85 3.37 -23.06
N MET A 119 -1.81 3.00 -22.22
CA MET A 119 -2.21 1.63 -21.93
C MET A 119 -3.58 1.32 -22.52
N ASP A 120 -3.74 0.12 -23.09
CA ASP A 120 -4.99 -0.32 -23.71
C ASP A 120 -6.07 -0.64 -22.66
N ALA A 121 -5.68 -1.01 -21.45
CA ALA A 121 -6.60 -1.34 -20.37
C ALA A 121 -6.01 -1.03 -18.99
N VAL A 122 -6.89 -0.74 -18.05
CA VAL A 122 -6.56 -0.46 -16.64
C VAL A 122 -7.42 -1.32 -15.73
N THR A 123 -6.86 -1.80 -14.64
CA THR A 123 -7.58 -2.51 -13.58
C THR A 123 -7.44 -1.80 -12.25
N PHE A 124 -8.52 -1.74 -11.48
CA PHE A 124 -8.57 -1.17 -10.13
C PHE A 124 -8.63 -2.26 -9.03
N GLN A 125 -8.44 -3.55 -9.40
CA GLN A 125 -8.47 -4.67 -8.45
C GLN A 125 -7.32 -4.66 -7.43
N PRO A 126 -6.07 -4.25 -7.79
CA PRO A 126 -4.99 -4.19 -6.83
C PRO A 126 -5.32 -3.24 -5.68
N ALA A 127 -5.28 -3.74 -4.44
CA ALA A 127 -5.64 -2.98 -3.25
C ALA A 127 -4.53 -2.01 -2.78
N ALA A 128 -3.29 -2.20 -3.24
CA ALA A 128 -2.14 -1.37 -2.89
C ALA A 128 -1.04 -1.50 -3.97
N GLY A 129 0.01 -0.68 -3.88
CA GLY A 129 1.14 -0.71 -4.81
C GLY A 129 1.79 -2.10 -4.92
N ALA A 130 1.98 -2.80 -3.80
CA ALA A 130 2.51 -4.16 -3.80
C ALA A 130 1.62 -5.16 -4.59
N HIS A 131 0.31 -5.00 -4.54
CA HIS A 131 -0.62 -5.82 -5.32
C HIS A 131 -0.61 -5.43 -6.81
N GLY A 132 -0.40 -4.15 -7.13
CA GLY A 132 -0.20 -3.70 -8.51
C GLY A 132 1.06 -4.31 -9.13
N GLU A 133 2.15 -4.30 -8.38
CA GLU A 133 3.41 -4.93 -8.71
C GLU A 133 3.24 -6.45 -8.95
N PHE A 134 2.57 -7.13 -8.01
CA PHE A 134 2.25 -8.55 -8.12
C PHE A 134 1.41 -8.87 -9.36
N THR A 135 0.38 -8.05 -9.62
CA THR A 135 -0.45 -8.18 -10.82
C THR A 135 0.37 -8.01 -12.09
N GLY A 136 1.27 -7.02 -12.15
CA GLY A 136 2.17 -6.81 -13.28
C GLY A 136 3.08 -8.02 -13.55
N VAL A 137 3.67 -8.60 -12.50
CA VAL A 137 4.52 -9.80 -12.64
C VAL A 137 3.70 -11.03 -13.06
N LEU A 138 2.46 -11.17 -12.57
CA LEU A 138 1.55 -12.22 -13.04
C LEU A 138 1.18 -12.05 -14.51
N LEU A 139 1.00 -10.83 -15.00
CA LEU A 139 0.78 -10.55 -16.43
C LEU A 139 1.99 -10.93 -17.27
N ILE A 140 3.21 -10.59 -16.82
CA ILE A 140 4.45 -11.04 -17.46
C ILE A 140 4.49 -12.56 -17.54
N LYS A 141 4.13 -13.25 -16.45
CA LYS A 141 4.09 -14.71 -16.42
C LYS A 141 3.06 -15.27 -17.39
N ALA A 142 1.86 -14.72 -17.39
CA ALA A 142 0.79 -15.14 -18.31
C ALA A 142 1.21 -14.94 -19.77
N TYR A 143 1.81 -13.80 -20.09
CA TYR A 143 2.33 -13.49 -21.42
C TYR A 143 3.36 -14.54 -21.92
N HIS A 144 4.36 -14.87 -21.10
CA HIS A 144 5.35 -15.88 -21.48
C HIS A 144 4.75 -17.29 -21.56
N THR A 145 3.81 -17.62 -20.67
CA THR A 145 3.11 -18.91 -20.68
C THR A 145 2.28 -19.07 -21.96
N ASP A 146 1.52 -18.07 -22.34
CA ASP A 146 0.67 -18.08 -23.55
C ASP A 146 1.50 -18.26 -24.83
N ARG A 147 2.69 -17.69 -24.86
CA ARG A 147 3.65 -17.84 -25.98
C ARG A 147 4.45 -19.15 -25.97
N GLY A 148 4.31 -19.97 -24.94
CA GLY A 148 5.10 -21.18 -24.77
C GLY A 148 6.57 -20.95 -24.40
N ASP A 149 6.93 -19.75 -23.91
CA ASP A 149 8.29 -19.34 -23.53
C ASP A 149 8.67 -19.88 -22.14
N ALA A 150 8.67 -21.20 -21.95
CA ALA A 150 8.97 -21.84 -20.67
C ALA A 150 10.41 -21.58 -20.16
N ALA A 151 11.32 -21.14 -21.04
CA ALA A 151 12.69 -20.80 -20.70
C ALA A 151 12.81 -19.48 -19.89
N ARG A 152 11.80 -18.61 -19.91
CA ARG A 152 11.77 -17.32 -19.23
C ARG A 152 11.50 -17.48 -17.74
N THR A 153 12.54 -17.77 -16.97
CA THR A 153 12.41 -18.19 -15.57
C THR A 153 12.95 -17.19 -14.56
N LYS A 154 13.64 -16.11 -15.01
CA LYS A 154 14.26 -15.15 -14.10
C LYS A 154 13.73 -13.73 -14.28
N ILE A 155 13.67 -13.01 -13.14
CA ILE A 155 13.46 -11.57 -13.08
C ILE A 155 14.70 -10.92 -12.49
N ILE A 156 15.14 -9.86 -13.14
CA ILE A 156 16.30 -9.07 -12.74
C ILE A 156 15.81 -7.91 -11.86
N VAL A 157 16.48 -7.68 -10.73
CA VAL A 157 16.12 -6.64 -9.75
C VAL A 157 17.40 -5.93 -9.31
N PRO A 158 17.45 -4.58 -9.30
CA PRO A 158 18.58 -3.86 -8.70
C PRO A 158 18.70 -4.13 -7.20
N ASP A 159 19.92 -4.10 -6.66
CA ASP A 159 20.18 -4.29 -5.23
C ASP A 159 19.60 -3.18 -4.33
N SER A 160 19.39 -2.00 -4.91
CA SER A 160 18.74 -0.84 -4.28
C SER A 160 17.21 -0.89 -4.33
N ALA A 161 16.61 -1.92 -4.93
CA ALA A 161 15.17 -2.01 -5.07
C ALA A 161 14.48 -2.19 -3.71
N HIS A 162 13.22 -1.74 -3.63
CA HIS A 162 12.39 -1.97 -2.47
C HIS A 162 12.20 -3.48 -2.23
N GLY A 163 12.16 -3.92 -0.98
CA GLY A 163 12.08 -5.34 -0.62
C GLY A 163 10.87 -6.09 -1.19
N THR A 164 9.79 -5.41 -1.57
CA THR A 164 8.64 -6.03 -2.23
C THR A 164 8.97 -6.53 -3.63
N ASN A 165 9.90 -5.90 -4.36
CA ASN A 165 10.20 -6.26 -5.73
C ASN A 165 10.76 -7.70 -5.86
N PRO A 166 11.84 -8.08 -5.15
CA PRO A 166 12.31 -9.46 -5.18
C PRO A 166 11.29 -10.43 -4.56
N ALA A 167 10.56 -10.02 -3.52
CA ALA A 167 9.54 -10.86 -2.91
C ALA A 167 8.40 -11.18 -3.89
N THR A 168 7.91 -10.20 -4.62
CA THR A 168 6.86 -10.37 -5.64
C THR A 168 7.32 -11.30 -6.76
N ALA A 169 8.54 -11.12 -7.27
CA ALA A 169 9.10 -12.00 -8.30
C ALA A 169 9.17 -13.45 -7.81
N ALA A 170 9.65 -13.68 -6.59
CA ALA A 170 9.71 -15.01 -5.97
C ALA A 170 8.32 -15.63 -5.75
N MET A 171 7.33 -14.84 -5.29
CA MET A 171 5.93 -15.29 -5.14
C MET A 171 5.32 -15.75 -6.46
N CYS A 172 5.68 -15.12 -7.57
CA CYS A 172 5.26 -15.53 -8.90
C CYS A 172 6.03 -16.74 -9.45
N GLY A 173 6.98 -17.28 -8.67
CA GLY A 173 7.76 -18.47 -9.04
C GLY A 173 8.92 -18.17 -10.01
N TYR A 174 9.39 -16.93 -10.05
CA TYR A 174 10.60 -16.56 -10.79
C TYR A 174 11.85 -16.64 -9.93
N GLN A 175 12.98 -16.96 -10.57
CA GLN A 175 14.29 -16.78 -9.96
C GLN A 175 14.66 -15.30 -9.95
N VAL A 176 15.02 -14.77 -8.79
CA VAL A 176 15.46 -13.39 -8.64
C VAL A 176 16.96 -13.29 -8.87
N VAL A 177 17.36 -12.40 -9.78
CA VAL A 177 18.76 -12.09 -10.05
C VAL A 177 19.02 -10.63 -9.68
N ASN A 178 19.84 -10.41 -8.65
CA ASN A 178 20.18 -9.07 -8.22
C ASN A 178 21.32 -8.48 -9.05
N ILE A 179 21.19 -7.18 -9.39
CA ILE A 179 22.23 -6.40 -10.07
C ILE A 179 22.80 -5.40 -9.08
N PRO A 180 24.14 -5.33 -8.92
CA PRO A 180 24.76 -4.35 -8.05
C PRO A 180 24.60 -2.91 -8.57
N SER A 181 24.68 -1.98 -7.65
CA SER A 181 24.78 -0.55 -7.96
C SER A 181 26.21 -0.19 -8.34
N ALA A 182 26.38 0.68 -9.35
CA ALA A 182 27.65 1.28 -9.70
C ALA A 182 28.08 2.36 -8.66
N PRO A 183 29.35 2.78 -8.64
CA PRO A 183 29.83 3.80 -7.67
C PRO A 183 29.07 5.12 -7.69
N ASN A 184 28.39 5.46 -8.76
CA ASN A 184 27.56 6.65 -8.90
C ASN A 184 26.12 6.45 -8.37
N GLY A 185 25.80 5.27 -7.83
CA GLY A 185 24.47 4.92 -7.33
C GLY A 185 23.47 4.44 -8.38
N CYS A 186 23.84 4.44 -9.65
CA CYS A 186 23.01 3.90 -10.72
C CYS A 186 23.18 2.38 -10.84
N VAL A 187 22.28 1.74 -11.61
CA VAL A 187 22.42 0.31 -11.96
C VAL A 187 23.72 0.07 -12.73
N ASP A 188 24.49 -0.94 -12.34
CA ASP A 188 25.67 -1.36 -13.10
C ASP A 188 25.24 -2.01 -14.43
N LEU A 189 25.39 -1.26 -15.53
CA LEU A 189 25.00 -1.70 -16.86
C LEU A 189 25.85 -2.86 -17.38
N GLU A 190 27.11 -2.95 -16.95
CA GLU A 190 27.98 -4.07 -17.37
C GLU A 190 27.55 -5.37 -16.65
N ALA A 191 27.21 -5.27 -15.36
CA ALA A 191 26.64 -6.39 -14.62
C ALA A 191 25.26 -6.81 -15.21
N LEU A 192 24.42 -5.84 -15.56
CA LEU A 192 23.13 -6.09 -16.20
C LEU A 192 23.30 -6.84 -17.53
N ARG A 193 24.19 -6.38 -18.42
CA ARG A 193 24.44 -7.03 -19.70
C ARG A 193 24.89 -8.47 -19.57
N LYS A 194 25.67 -8.79 -18.52
CA LYS A 194 26.16 -10.15 -18.28
C LYS A 194 25.07 -11.15 -17.89
N VAL A 195 23.99 -10.67 -17.26
CA VAL A 195 22.91 -11.54 -16.77
C VAL A 195 21.69 -11.55 -17.69
N LEU A 196 21.61 -10.63 -18.66
CA LEU A 196 20.56 -10.65 -19.67
C LEU A 196 20.73 -11.86 -20.58
N GLY A 197 19.66 -12.60 -20.80
CA GLY A 197 19.66 -13.79 -21.65
C GLY A 197 18.24 -14.19 -22.05
N GLU A 198 18.15 -15.27 -22.81
CA GLU A 198 16.88 -15.84 -23.28
C GLU A 198 15.99 -16.32 -22.12
N ASP A 199 16.58 -16.58 -20.97
CA ASP A 199 15.89 -16.96 -19.73
C ASP A 199 15.35 -15.78 -18.91
N THR A 200 15.58 -14.54 -19.37
CA THR A 200 15.08 -13.32 -18.70
C THR A 200 13.62 -13.09 -19.05
N ALA A 201 12.75 -13.18 -18.04
CA ALA A 201 11.32 -12.89 -18.16
C ALA A 201 11.02 -11.39 -18.06
N GLY A 202 11.76 -10.66 -17.22
CA GLY A 202 11.55 -9.24 -17.02
C GLY A 202 12.62 -8.58 -16.16
N LEU A 203 12.54 -7.26 -16.10
CA LEU A 203 13.33 -6.40 -15.22
C LEU A 203 12.36 -5.60 -14.37
N MET A 204 12.50 -5.68 -13.04
CA MET A 204 11.76 -4.85 -12.11
C MET A 204 12.60 -3.64 -11.72
N LEU A 205 12.23 -2.48 -12.23
CA LEU A 205 12.91 -1.22 -11.97
C LEU A 205 11.92 -0.26 -11.33
N LEU A 206 12.21 0.15 -10.09
CA LEU A 206 11.51 1.24 -9.44
C LEU A 206 12.29 2.52 -9.65
N SER A 207 11.64 3.53 -10.22
CA SER A 207 12.26 4.82 -10.45
C SER A 207 12.58 5.51 -9.13
N LEU A 208 13.86 5.61 -8.82
CA LEU A 208 14.42 6.62 -7.95
C LEU A 208 15.21 7.57 -8.83
N ILE A 209 15.27 8.84 -8.46
CA ILE A 209 15.80 9.95 -9.24
C ILE A 209 17.18 9.69 -9.91
N HIS A 210 17.97 8.77 -9.38
CA HIS A 210 19.29 8.40 -9.91
C HIS A 210 19.31 7.09 -10.71
N ILE A 211 18.18 6.40 -10.85
CA ILE A 211 18.09 5.10 -11.50
C ILE A 211 17.34 5.20 -12.83
N SER A 212 16.39 6.10 -12.95
CA SER A 212 15.54 6.24 -14.13
C SER A 212 15.08 7.69 -14.29
N GLU A 213 16.01 8.62 -14.48
CA GLU A 213 15.62 9.93 -14.98
C GLU A 213 15.15 9.79 -16.43
N PRO A 214 13.94 10.23 -16.77
CA PRO A 214 13.60 10.51 -18.15
C PRO A 214 14.40 11.77 -18.54
N THR A 215 15.46 11.59 -19.23
CA THR A 215 16.18 12.69 -19.90
C THR A 215 15.42 13.10 -21.14
#